data_437916d7ba5f431c90437787ca047dde
#
_entry.id   437916d7ba5f431c90437787ca047dde
#
_cell.length_a   1.000
_cell.length_b   1.000
_cell.length_c   1.000
_cell.angle_alpha   90.00
_cell.angle_beta   90.00
_cell.angle_gamma   90.00
#
_symmetry.space_group_name_H-M   'P 1'
#
loop_
_entity.id
_entity.type
_entity.pdbx_description
1 polymer ?
#
loop_
_entity_poly.entity_id
_entity_poly.type
_entity_poly.pdbx_seq_one_letter_code
_entity_poly.pdbx_strand_id
1 'polypeptide(L)'
;MQSFEFYTPTKFILGKDADLLCGREVKRYSDKVLFVHYGDDFTYRSGLHGRIMGALKEAGLTVFELSGVRPNPKAELVYTGIETVRQEGIGCILAVGGGSVIDTAKAVGIGAKYDGDFWDFYTHKAVPQESLPVGVVMTLPATGSESSNGSVLDNGFLSADTMAEVMEELREAAAVA
;
A
#
# COMPACT_ATOMS: atom_id res chain seq x y z
N MET A 1 3.88 -23.63 26.30
CA MET A 1 4.28 -22.68 25.25
C MET A 1 3.63 -23.14 23.96
N GLN A 2 2.89 -22.31 23.25
CA GLN A 2 2.33 -22.68 21.95
C GLN A 2 3.44 -22.64 20.91
N SER A 3 3.53 -23.67 20.07
CA SER A 3 4.43 -23.69 18.92
C SER A 3 3.87 -22.80 17.82
N PHE A 4 4.71 -22.03 17.17
CA PHE A 4 4.34 -21.24 15.99
C PHE A 4 5.45 -21.31 14.95
N GLU A 5 5.06 -21.12 13.69
CA GLU A 5 5.97 -20.97 12.56
C GLU A 5 5.86 -19.53 12.05
N PHE A 6 6.99 -18.91 11.77
CA PHE A 6 7.07 -17.57 11.18
C PHE A 6 7.91 -17.63 9.91
N TYR A 7 7.32 -17.17 8.81
CA TYR A 7 7.98 -17.06 7.52
C TYR A 7 7.66 -15.71 6.88
N THR A 8 8.71 -14.98 6.47
CA THR A 8 8.56 -13.76 5.68
C THR A 8 9.51 -13.82 4.48
N PRO A 9 8.98 -13.82 3.25
CA PRO A 9 9.81 -13.87 2.04
C PRO A 9 10.34 -12.50 1.62
N THR A 10 10.15 -11.46 2.42
CA THR A 10 10.56 -10.09 2.07
C THR A 10 12.08 -10.01 1.89
N LYS A 11 12.51 -9.62 0.70
CA LYS A 11 13.92 -9.33 0.40
C LYS A 11 14.25 -7.91 0.81
N PHE A 12 15.22 -7.75 1.70
CA PHE A 12 15.77 -6.45 2.08
C PHE A 12 17.02 -6.12 1.30
N ILE A 13 17.12 -4.88 0.82
CA ILE A 13 18.32 -4.30 0.22
C ILE A 13 18.62 -3.02 0.99
N LEU A 14 19.71 -3.03 1.74
CA LEU A 14 20.13 -1.90 2.58
C LEU A 14 21.51 -1.43 2.13
N GLY A 15 21.67 -0.13 1.98
CA GLY A 15 22.96 0.47 1.63
C GLY A 15 22.82 1.85 1.00
N LYS A 16 23.93 2.48 0.73
CA LYS A 16 23.97 3.74 0.01
C LYS A 16 23.37 3.53 -1.39
N ASP A 17 22.50 4.45 -1.81
CA ASP A 17 21.85 4.44 -3.13
C ASP A 17 21.04 3.15 -3.42
N ALA A 18 20.58 2.42 -2.38
CA ALA A 18 19.78 1.21 -2.52
C ALA A 18 18.43 1.48 -3.21
N ASP A 19 17.89 2.69 -3.09
CA ASP A 19 16.70 3.16 -3.77
C ASP A 19 16.81 3.10 -5.31
N LEU A 20 17.99 3.31 -5.86
CA LEU A 20 18.25 3.22 -7.31
C LEU A 20 18.15 1.79 -7.87
N LEU A 21 18.18 0.80 -7.00
CA LEU A 21 18.03 -0.60 -7.41
C LEU A 21 16.56 -0.99 -7.68
N CYS A 22 15.61 -0.13 -7.33
CA CYS A 22 14.18 -0.40 -7.46
C CYS A 22 13.77 -0.77 -8.90
N GLY A 23 14.30 -0.09 -9.91
CA GLY A 23 14.02 -0.38 -11.30
C GLY A 23 14.38 -1.81 -11.69
N ARG A 24 15.60 -2.24 -11.33
CA ARG A 24 16.08 -3.61 -11.57
C ARG A 24 15.23 -4.66 -10.84
N GLU A 25 14.86 -4.40 -9.61
CA GLU A 25 14.08 -5.37 -8.82
C GLU A 25 12.64 -5.45 -9.33
N VAL A 26 12.00 -4.35 -9.69
CA VAL A 26 10.65 -4.31 -10.28
C VAL A 26 10.61 -5.03 -11.64
N LYS A 27 11.63 -4.81 -12.48
CA LYS A 27 11.73 -5.42 -13.82
C LYS A 27 11.67 -6.95 -13.80
N ARG A 28 12.02 -7.57 -12.68
CA ARG A 28 11.96 -9.04 -12.51
C ARG A 28 10.52 -9.56 -12.48
N TYR A 29 9.55 -8.69 -12.22
CA TYR A 29 8.14 -9.05 -12.06
C TYR A 29 7.27 -8.55 -13.20
N SER A 30 7.57 -7.37 -13.75
CA SER A 30 6.74 -6.74 -14.77
C SER A 30 7.50 -5.69 -15.57
N ASP A 31 7.01 -5.41 -16.78
CA ASP A 31 7.42 -4.27 -17.62
C ASP A 31 6.60 -3.00 -17.31
N LYS A 32 5.49 -3.14 -16.57
CA LYS A 32 4.63 -2.04 -16.15
C LYS A 32 4.53 -1.99 -14.62
N VAL A 33 4.65 -0.80 -14.05
CA VAL A 33 4.67 -0.59 -12.61
C VAL A 33 3.72 0.54 -12.19
N LEU A 34 2.96 0.33 -11.10
CA LEU A 34 2.25 1.40 -10.41
C LEU A 34 3.18 1.98 -9.34
N PHE A 35 3.58 3.23 -9.50
CA PHE A 35 4.39 3.97 -8.54
C PHE A 35 3.47 4.72 -7.57
N VAL A 36 3.42 4.26 -6.32
CA VAL A 36 2.55 4.80 -5.26
C VAL A 36 3.36 5.67 -4.31
N HIS A 37 2.91 6.90 -4.07
CA HIS A 37 3.62 7.85 -3.18
C HIS A 37 2.69 8.93 -2.61
N TYR A 38 3.20 9.74 -1.67
CA TYR A 38 2.42 10.82 -1.05
C TYR A 38 2.05 11.94 -2.05
N GLY A 39 2.92 12.26 -3.00
CA GLY A 39 2.74 13.41 -3.89
C GLY A 39 2.93 14.74 -3.17
N ASP A 40 3.65 14.74 -2.05
CA ASP A 40 3.92 15.90 -1.22
C ASP A 40 5.22 16.63 -1.61
N ASP A 41 5.40 17.80 -1.02
CA ASP A 41 6.60 18.60 -1.22
C ASP A 41 7.90 17.85 -0.92
N PHE A 42 7.91 16.97 0.10
CA PHE A 42 9.09 16.19 0.43
C PHE A 42 9.46 15.23 -0.69
N THR A 43 8.49 14.50 -1.22
CA THR A 43 8.70 13.54 -2.32
C THR A 43 9.37 14.21 -3.53
N TYR A 44 8.95 15.43 -3.88
CA TYR A 44 9.49 16.15 -5.04
C TYR A 44 10.77 16.94 -4.71
N ARG A 45 10.79 17.74 -3.65
CA ARG A 45 11.91 18.64 -3.33
C ARG A 45 13.16 17.92 -2.81
N SER A 46 13.00 16.77 -2.19
CA SER A 46 14.15 15.93 -1.80
C SER A 46 14.89 15.30 -3.00
N GLY A 47 14.28 15.37 -4.20
CA GLY A 47 14.77 14.69 -5.38
C GLY A 47 14.46 13.19 -5.43
N LEU A 48 13.79 12.64 -4.41
CA LEU A 48 13.46 11.22 -4.32
C LEU A 48 12.61 10.76 -5.53
N HIS A 49 11.56 11.52 -5.89
CA HIS A 49 10.73 11.21 -7.05
C HIS A 49 11.57 11.09 -8.33
N GLY A 50 12.43 12.07 -8.60
CA GLY A 50 13.29 12.05 -9.78
C GLY A 50 14.26 10.88 -9.82
N ARG A 51 14.84 10.52 -8.68
CA ARG A 51 15.74 9.35 -8.53
C ARG A 51 15.00 8.05 -8.86
N ILE A 52 13.83 7.84 -8.26
CA ILE A 52 13.01 6.65 -8.51
C ILE A 52 12.55 6.58 -9.97
N MET A 53 11.97 7.67 -10.50
CA MET A 53 11.55 7.73 -11.90
C MET A 53 12.70 7.48 -12.87
N GLY A 54 13.89 8.01 -12.57
CA GLY A 54 15.10 7.75 -13.35
C GLY A 54 15.45 6.26 -13.36
N ALA A 55 15.50 5.63 -12.20
CA ALA A 55 15.83 4.21 -12.06
C ALA A 55 14.80 3.29 -12.75
N LEU A 56 13.50 3.63 -12.67
CA LEU A 56 12.44 2.87 -13.35
C LEU A 56 12.56 3.00 -14.88
N LYS A 57 12.78 4.21 -15.40
CA LYS A 57 12.95 4.47 -16.83
C LYS A 57 14.22 3.83 -17.39
N GLU A 58 15.33 3.90 -16.65
CA GLU A 58 16.58 3.24 -17.05
C GLU A 58 16.43 1.71 -17.16
N ALA A 59 15.59 1.13 -16.29
CA ALA A 59 15.23 -0.29 -16.37
C ALA A 59 14.25 -0.62 -17.51
N GLY A 60 13.80 0.37 -18.30
CA GLY A 60 12.86 0.18 -19.42
C GLY A 60 11.45 -0.16 -18.95
N LEU A 61 11.01 0.41 -17.82
CA LEU A 61 9.67 0.22 -17.29
C LEU A 61 8.70 1.30 -17.79
N THR A 62 7.47 0.91 -18.06
CA THR A 62 6.35 1.84 -18.21
C THR A 62 5.78 2.14 -16.83
N VAL A 63 5.80 3.41 -16.44
CA VAL A 63 5.43 3.85 -15.09
C VAL A 63 4.08 4.54 -15.11
N PHE A 64 3.18 4.10 -14.24
CA PHE A 64 1.91 4.75 -13.91
C PHE A 64 2.01 5.26 -12.48
N GLU A 65 1.60 6.49 -12.24
CA GLU A 65 1.71 7.10 -10.91
C GLU A 65 0.36 7.12 -10.19
N LEU A 66 0.37 6.76 -8.91
CA LEU A 66 -0.72 6.93 -7.97
C LEU A 66 -0.23 7.78 -6.81
N SER A 67 -0.47 9.08 -6.89
CA SER A 67 -0.06 10.06 -5.89
C SER A 67 -1.23 10.48 -5.00
N GLY A 68 -0.93 11.18 -3.91
CA GLY A 68 -1.95 11.72 -3.02
C GLY A 68 -2.31 10.83 -1.84
N VAL A 69 -1.48 9.82 -1.55
CA VAL A 69 -1.62 9.06 -0.30
C VAL A 69 -1.54 10.02 0.89
N ARG A 70 -2.39 9.82 1.89
CA ARG A 70 -2.43 10.61 3.14
C ARG A 70 -2.20 9.70 4.34
N PRO A 71 -1.79 10.26 5.49
CA PRO A 71 -1.89 9.54 6.76
C PRO A 71 -3.33 9.03 6.95
N ASN A 72 -3.49 7.80 7.45
CA ASN A 72 -4.76 7.06 7.43
C ASN A 72 -5.29 6.95 5.98
N PRO A 73 -4.68 6.11 5.15
CA PRO A 73 -4.93 6.09 3.72
C PRO A 73 -6.39 5.73 3.43
N LYS A 74 -6.96 6.42 2.44
CA LYS A 74 -8.38 6.33 2.11
C LYS A 74 -8.65 5.24 1.09
N ALA A 75 -9.76 4.52 1.26
CA ALA A 75 -10.23 3.48 0.35
C ALA A 75 -10.43 3.98 -1.09
N GLU A 76 -10.87 5.23 -1.27
CA GLU A 76 -11.09 5.84 -2.59
C GLU A 76 -9.84 5.78 -3.48
N LEU A 77 -8.67 6.08 -2.91
CA LEU A 77 -7.42 6.03 -3.67
C LEU A 77 -7.05 4.58 -4.04
N VAL A 78 -7.40 3.62 -3.19
CA VAL A 78 -7.19 2.19 -3.47
C VAL A 78 -8.05 1.74 -4.65
N TYR A 79 -9.32 2.13 -4.72
CA TYR A 79 -10.18 1.83 -5.87
C TYR A 79 -9.59 2.38 -7.17
N THR A 80 -9.14 3.64 -7.15
CA THR A 80 -8.46 4.25 -8.31
C THR A 80 -7.23 3.44 -8.72
N GLY A 81 -6.42 3.01 -7.76
CA GLY A 81 -5.24 2.18 -8.01
C GLY A 81 -5.59 0.82 -8.61
N ILE A 82 -6.63 0.14 -8.10
CA ILE A 82 -7.13 -1.14 -8.61
C ILE A 82 -7.59 -1.01 -10.06
N GLU A 83 -8.37 0.03 -10.35
CA GLU A 83 -8.85 0.30 -11.71
C GLU A 83 -7.68 0.53 -12.67
N THR A 84 -6.74 1.38 -12.30
CA THR A 84 -5.53 1.66 -13.10
C THR A 84 -4.75 0.38 -13.38
N VAL A 85 -4.52 -0.44 -12.35
CA VAL A 85 -3.80 -1.72 -12.48
C VAL A 85 -4.48 -2.65 -13.49
N ARG A 86 -5.81 -2.78 -13.41
CA ARG A 86 -6.59 -3.66 -14.29
C ARG A 86 -6.63 -3.15 -15.73
N GLN A 87 -6.89 -1.86 -15.92
CA GLN A 87 -6.99 -1.24 -17.25
C GLN A 87 -5.67 -1.30 -18.01
N GLU A 88 -4.57 -1.02 -17.31
CA GLU A 88 -3.24 -0.93 -17.92
C GLU A 88 -2.48 -2.25 -17.93
N GLY A 89 -2.98 -3.28 -17.25
CA GLY A 89 -2.31 -4.57 -17.12
C GLY A 89 -0.97 -4.48 -16.38
N ILE A 90 -0.96 -3.74 -15.28
CA ILE A 90 0.22 -3.55 -14.43
C ILE A 90 0.49 -4.82 -13.63
N GLY A 91 1.73 -5.30 -13.63
CA GLY A 91 2.10 -6.54 -12.95
C GLY A 91 2.92 -6.38 -11.68
N CYS A 92 3.26 -5.14 -11.27
CA CYS A 92 4.01 -4.87 -10.04
C CYS A 92 3.65 -3.49 -9.49
N ILE A 93 3.69 -3.34 -8.18
CA ILE A 93 3.46 -2.06 -7.49
C ILE A 93 4.73 -1.66 -6.76
N LEU A 94 5.14 -0.40 -6.85
CA LEU A 94 6.25 0.18 -6.10
C LEU A 94 5.74 1.26 -5.15
N ALA A 95 5.78 0.99 -3.86
CA ALA A 95 5.46 1.93 -2.80
C ALA A 95 6.71 2.74 -2.42
N VAL A 96 6.64 4.06 -2.48
CA VAL A 96 7.75 4.93 -2.06
C VAL A 96 7.25 5.87 -0.98
N GLY A 97 7.56 5.54 0.28
CA GLY A 97 7.04 6.26 1.42
C GLY A 97 7.14 5.49 2.74
N GLY A 98 6.29 5.86 3.68
CA GLY A 98 6.09 5.18 4.96
C GLY A 98 4.91 4.22 4.94
N GLY A 99 4.47 3.79 6.14
CA GLY A 99 3.42 2.78 6.31
C GLY A 99 2.14 3.03 5.53
N SER A 100 1.63 4.26 5.47
CA SER A 100 0.41 4.58 4.73
C SER A 100 0.53 4.31 3.22
N VAL A 101 1.70 4.59 2.63
CA VAL A 101 1.95 4.31 1.21
C VAL A 101 2.05 2.81 0.97
N ILE A 102 2.71 2.10 1.87
CA ILE A 102 2.85 0.65 1.80
C ILE A 102 1.48 -0.03 1.94
N ASP A 103 0.66 0.42 2.89
CA ASP A 103 -0.68 -0.12 3.13
C ASP A 103 -1.60 0.11 1.93
N THR A 104 -1.56 1.31 1.31
CA THR A 104 -2.27 1.59 0.06
C THR A 104 -1.82 0.63 -1.06
N ALA A 105 -0.52 0.45 -1.24
CA ALA A 105 0.03 -0.42 -2.29
C ALA A 105 -0.37 -1.89 -2.10
N LYS A 106 -0.36 -2.40 -0.86
CA LYS A 106 -0.82 -3.76 -0.54
C LYS A 106 -2.30 -3.94 -0.85
N ALA A 107 -3.14 -2.98 -0.42
CA ALA A 107 -4.58 -3.01 -0.69
C ALA A 107 -4.88 -3.02 -2.20
N VAL A 108 -4.18 -2.20 -2.97
CA VAL A 108 -4.26 -2.24 -4.44
C VAL A 108 -3.84 -3.61 -4.97
N GLY A 109 -2.73 -4.16 -4.44
CA GLY A 109 -2.19 -5.45 -4.88
C GLY A 109 -3.16 -6.61 -4.71
N ILE A 110 -3.80 -6.74 -3.54
CA ILE A 110 -4.82 -7.78 -3.28
C ILE A 110 -6.12 -7.50 -4.04
N GLY A 111 -6.58 -6.23 -4.05
CA GLY A 111 -7.81 -5.84 -4.72
C GLY A 111 -7.76 -6.02 -6.23
N ALA A 112 -6.61 -5.80 -6.87
CA ALA A 112 -6.44 -5.99 -8.31
C ALA A 112 -6.59 -7.45 -8.75
N LYS A 113 -6.38 -8.41 -7.84
CA LYS A 113 -6.48 -9.86 -8.05
C LYS A 113 -7.80 -10.48 -7.59
N TYR A 114 -8.73 -9.67 -7.11
CA TYR A 114 -10.00 -10.13 -6.58
C TYR A 114 -11.17 -9.60 -7.42
N ASP A 115 -12.08 -10.47 -7.83
CA ASP A 115 -13.24 -10.09 -8.67
C ASP A 115 -14.35 -9.38 -7.89
N GLY A 116 -14.31 -9.44 -6.55
CA GLY A 116 -15.25 -8.74 -5.67
C GLY A 116 -14.78 -7.35 -5.25
N ASP A 117 -15.42 -6.79 -4.24
CA ASP A 117 -15.02 -5.55 -3.62
C ASP A 117 -13.80 -5.79 -2.69
N PHE A 118 -12.68 -5.09 -2.90
CA PHE A 118 -11.50 -5.25 -2.05
C PHE A 118 -11.79 -4.97 -0.57
N TRP A 119 -12.83 -4.19 -0.26
CA TRP A 119 -13.25 -3.91 1.10
C TRP A 119 -13.79 -5.15 1.84
N ASP A 120 -14.17 -6.20 1.12
CA ASP A 120 -14.56 -7.49 1.70
C ASP A 120 -13.45 -8.11 2.56
N PHE A 121 -12.18 -7.82 2.24
CA PHE A 121 -11.05 -8.27 3.06
C PHE A 121 -11.00 -7.58 4.42
N TYR A 122 -11.38 -6.31 4.49
CA TYR A 122 -11.40 -5.51 5.72
C TYR A 122 -12.63 -5.75 6.59
N THR A 123 -13.70 -6.26 5.99
CA THR A 123 -14.92 -6.67 6.69
C THR A 123 -14.98 -8.18 6.96
N HIS A 124 -13.88 -8.91 6.71
CA HIS A 124 -13.77 -10.36 6.90
C HIS A 124 -14.79 -11.19 6.12
N LYS A 125 -15.36 -10.66 5.04
CA LYS A 125 -16.24 -11.39 4.12
C LYS A 125 -15.47 -12.28 3.16
N ALA A 126 -14.20 -11.92 2.87
CA ALA A 126 -13.30 -12.68 2.02
C ALA A 126 -11.89 -12.72 2.60
N VAL A 127 -11.08 -13.67 2.14
CA VAL A 127 -9.66 -13.80 2.50
C VAL A 127 -8.84 -13.68 1.22
N PRO A 128 -7.81 -12.79 1.17
CA PRO A 128 -6.96 -12.67 0.01
C PRO A 128 -6.26 -13.98 -0.35
N GLN A 129 -6.35 -14.43 -1.59
CA GLN A 129 -5.68 -15.63 -2.10
C GLN A 129 -4.45 -15.27 -2.91
N GLU A 130 -4.48 -14.13 -3.59
CA GLU A 130 -3.42 -13.64 -4.47
C GLU A 130 -3.18 -12.15 -4.25
N SER A 131 -1.98 -11.71 -4.58
CA SER A 131 -1.61 -10.29 -4.62
C SER A 131 -0.63 -10.05 -5.77
N LEU A 132 -0.63 -8.85 -6.30
CA LEU A 132 0.51 -8.40 -7.11
C LEU A 132 1.75 -8.25 -6.22
N PRO A 133 2.95 -8.46 -6.76
CA PRO A 133 4.20 -8.13 -6.07
C PRO A 133 4.22 -6.65 -5.68
N VAL A 134 4.60 -6.38 -4.42
CA VAL A 134 4.78 -5.02 -3.90
C VAL A 134 6.24 -4.83 -3.53
N GLY A 135 6.92 -3.94 -4.26
CA GLY A 135 8.22 -3.42 -3.87
C GLY A 135 8.07 -2.19 -2.99
N VAL A 136 9.04 -1.94 -2.11
CA VAL A 136 9.02 -0.80 -1.20
C VAL A 136 10.36 -0.06 -1.24
N VAL A 137 10.31 1.26 -1.41
CA VAL A 137 11.40 2.18 -1.07
C VAL A 137 10.96 2.94 0.17
N MET A 138 11.49 2.51 1.32
CA MET A 138 11.06 3.02 2.62
C MET A 138 11.72 4.36 2.93
N THR A 139 10.91 5.37 3.27
CA THR A 139 11.41 6.68 3.68
C THR A 139 11.47 6.85 5.20
N LEU A 140 10.66 6.10 5.93
CA LEU A 140 10.59 6.14 7.40
C LEU A 140 10.32 4.74 7.96
N PRO A 141 11.30 4.07 8.58
CA PRO A 141 11.11 2.78 9.22
C PRO A 141 10.40 2.97 10.57
N ALA A 142 9.11 2.66 10.65
CA ALA A 142 8.33 2.83 11.86
C ALA A 142 7.32 1.69 12.10
N THR A 143 6.57 1.27 11.08
CA THR A 143 5.39 0.39 11.24
C THR A 143 5.66 -1.08 11.01
N GLY A 144 6.77 -1.43 10.34
CA GLY A 144 7.04 -2.82 9.92
C GLY A 144 6.10 -3.30 8.80
N SER A 145 5.35 -2.38 8.16
CA SER A 145 4.39 -2.75 7.11
C SER A 145 5.05 -3.42 5.91
N GLU A 146 6.30 -3.14 5.63
CA GLU A 146 7.11 -3.79 4.58
C GLU A 146 7.32 -5.30 4.80
N SER A 147 7.15 -5.77 6.03
CA SER A 147 7.35 -7.18 6.43
C SER A 147 6.09 -7.85 6.95
N SER A 148 4.95 -7.15 6.92
CA SER A 148 3.67 -7.69 7.39
C SER A 148 2.72 -7.97 6.23
N ASN A 149 1.76 -8.87 6.45
CA ASN A 149 0.66 -9.15 5.52
C ASN A 149 -0.57 -8.28 5.75
N GLY A 150 -0.59 -7.46 6.82
CA GLY A 150 -1.68 -6.55 7.12
C GLY A 150 -1.53 -5.19 6.48
N SER A 151 -2.63 -4.48 6.34
CA SER A 151 -2.71 -3.07 5.95
C SER A 151 -3.85 -2.39 6.68
N VAL A 152 -3.70 -1.09 6.96
CA VAL A 152 -4.71 -0.28 7.67
C VAL A 152 -5.20 0.81 6.74
N LEU A 153 -6.50 0.84 6.52
CA LEU A 153 -7.17 1.82 5.66
C LEU A 153 -8.36 2.45 6.39
N ASP A 154 -8.67 3.67 6.00
CA ASP A 154 -9.87 4.38 6.42
C ASP A 154 -10.87 4.41 5.24
N ASN A 155 -12.06 3.90 5.47
CA ASN A 155 -13.13 3.87 4.48
C ASN A 155 -13.99 5.14 4.46
N GLY A 156 -13.76 6.07 5.39
CA GLY A 156 -14.55 7.29 5.51
C GLY A 156 -15.99 7.07 6.01
N PHE A 157 -16.39 5.82 6.31
CA PHE A 157 -17.75 5.51 6.81
C PHE A 157 -17.99 5.90 8.27
N LEU A 158 -16.96 6.27 9.01
CA LEU A 158 -17.14 6.95 10.28
C LEU A 158 -17.32 8.44 10.01
N SER A 159 -18.49 8.83 9.53
CA SER A 159 -18.93 10.23 9.61
C SER A 159 -18.93 10.66 11.09
N ALA A 160 -18.86 11.95 11.34
CA ALA A 160 -18.98 12.45 12.71
C ALA A 160 -20.27 11.94 13.39
N ASP A 161 -21.31 11.73 12.61
CA ASP A 161 -22.61 11.19 13.05
C ASP A 161 -22.50 9.70 13.44
N THR A 162 -21.84 8.87 12.63
CA THR A 162 -21.61 7.44 12.95
C THR A 162 -20.68 7.27 14.16
N MET A 163 -19.68 8.16 14.32
CA MET A 163 -18.85 8.19 15.53
C MET A 163 -19.67 8.56 16.76
N ALA A 164 -20.59 9.50 16.64
CA ALA A 164 -21.47 9.89 17.75
C ALA A 164 -22.41 8.74 18.15
N GLU A 165 -22.96 8.01 17.19
CA GLU A 165 -23.82 6.83 17.41
C GLU A 165 -23.03 5.71 18.11
N VAL A 166 -21.85 5.36 17.62
CA VAL A 166 -20.98 4.33 18.23
C VAL A 166 -20.53 4.75 19.65
N MET A 167 -20.22 6.01 19.86
CA MET A 167 -19.85 6.53 21.20
C MET A 167 -21.03 6.50 22.16
N GLU A 168 -22.25 6.72 21.70
CA GLU A 168 -23.45 6.63 22.54
C GLU A 168 -23.76 5.18 22.90
N GLU A 169 -23.69 4.24 21.95
CA GLU A 169 -23.83 2.79 22.21
C GLU A 169 -22.77 2.29 23.23
N LEU A 170 -21.51 2.76 23.12
CA LEU A 170 -20.47 2.40 24.07
C LEU A 170 -20.73 3.01 25.48
N ARG A 171 -21.31 4.21 25.57
CA ARG A 171 -21.70 4.81 26.83
C ARG A 171 -22.87 4.07 27.50
N GLU A 172 -23.88 3.69 26.71
CA GLU A 172 -25.01 2.91 27.20
C GLU A 172 -24.55 1.53 27.69
N ALA A 173 -23.67 0.83 26.94
CA ALA A 173 -23.09 -0.43 27.35
C ALA A 173 -22.27 -0.32 28.65
N ALA A 174 -21.51 0.75 28.82
CA ALA A 174 -20.73 0.99 30.03
C ALA A 174 -21.58 1.39 31.25
N ALA A 175 -22.79 1.92 31.04
CA ALA A 175 -23.70 2.29 32.11
C ALA A 175 -24.49 1.11 32.71
N VAL A 176 -24.46 -0.05 32.01
CA VAL A 176 -25.17 -1.30 32.41
C VAL A 176 -24.21 -2.28 33.10
N ALA A 177 -22.90 -2.00 33.14
CA ALA A 177 -21.86 -2.83 33.77
C ALA A 177 -21.50 -2.30 35.16
#